data_c55261931d0151bfd2d44acc44a1bf2f
#
_entry.id   c55261931d0151bfd2d44acc44a1bf2f
#
_cell.length_a   1.000
_cell.length_b   1.000
_cell.length_c   1.000
_cell.angle_alpha   90.00
_cell.angle_beta   90.00
_cell.angle_gamma   90.00
#
_symmetry.space_group_name_H-M   'P 1'
#
loop_
_entity.id
_entity.type
_entity.pdbx_description
1 polymer ?
#
loop_
_entity_poly.entity_id
_entity_poly.type
_entity_poly.pdbx_seq_one_letter_code
_entity_poly.pdbx_strand_id
1 'polypeptide(L)'
;MGDGSPPRPTSSDLDSSVLAMAGLGKDIVDHVSGIGATLVITRAHAVVIRDGAHFRPRNGVRAWPYGEVRDVQLSAPKHGIGRLVLRTGQYPWQAVSLFVDTQQWAAAERVAGQIRVRTSRARRIRTGDAGSAAPGRDR
;
A
#
# COMPACT_ATOMS: atom_id res chain seq x y z
N MET A 1 32.54 17.46 -7.12
CA MET A 1 32.07 17.38 -7.04
C MET A 1 31.54 16.85 -6.30
N GLY A 2 31.57 17.10 -5.82
CA GLY A 2 31.18 16.49 -4.99
C GLY A 2 30.06 15.92 -5.06
N ASP A 3 29.67 16.30 -5.45
CA ASP A 3 28.72 15.78 -5.55
C ASP A 3 28.56 15.04 -6.46
N GLY A 4 29.32 14.70 -7.00
CA GLY A 4 29.16 13.76 -7.96
C GLY A 4 28.54 12.55 -7.52
N SER A 5 28.46 12.29 -6.31
CA SER A 5 27.81 11.09 -5.96
C SER A 5 26.37 11.23 -6.15
N PRO A 6 25.73 10.28 -6.76
CA PRO A 6 24.30 10.32 -6.91
C PRO A 6 23.69 10.24 -5.56
N PRO A 7 22.53 10.77 -5.42
CA PRO A 7 21.81 10.66 -4.20
C PRO A 7 21.56 9.20 -3.94
N ARG A 8 21.61 8.84 -2.72
CA ARG A 8 21.26 7.57 -2.40
C ARG A 8 19.89 7.32 -2.74
N PRO A 9 19.52 6.18 -3.18
CA PRO A 9 18.14 5.83 -3.41
C PRO A 9 17.41 6.03 -2.11
N THR A 10 16.36 6.76 -2.19
CA THR A 10 15.49 6.93 -1.07
C THR A 10 14.26 6.14 -1.38
N SER A 11 13.38 6.04 -0.45
CA SER A 11 12.13 5.37 -0.71
C SER A 11 11.38 6.03 -1.82
N SER A 12 11.57 7.31 -2.04
CA SER A 12 10.88 7.95 -3.14
C SER A 12 11.50 7.60 -4.47
N ASP A 13 12.74 7.17 -4.47
CA ASP A 13 13.33 6.74 -5.71
C ASP A 13 12.99 5.32 -6.02
N LEU A 14 12.50 4.55 -5.12
CA LEU A 14 12.19 3.21 -5.31
C LEU A 14 12.77 2.74 -6.57
N ASP A 15 13.22 1.63 -6.70
CA ASP A 15 13.73 1.13 -7.91
C ASP A 15 12.79 1.44 -9.05
N SER A 16 13.13 2.34 -9.91
CA SER A 16 12.28 2.69 -11.04
C SER A 16 11.98 1.48 -11.91
N SER A 17 12.93 0.57 -12.00
CA SER A 17 12.71 -0.64 -12.79
C SER A 17 11.66 -1.53 -12.13
N VAL A 18 11.63 -1.60 -10.82
CA VAL A 18 10.63 -2.39 -10.13
C VAL A 18 9.24 -1.76 -10.33
N LEU A 19 9.17 -0.45 -10.23
CA LEU A 19 7.91 0.24 -10.43
C LEU A 19 7.43 0.07 -11.87
N ALA A 20 8.33 0.11 -12.82
CA ALA A 20 7.97 -0.09 -14.22
C ALA A 20 7.45 -1.50 -14.44
N MET A 21 8.10 -2.49 -13.84
CA MET A 21 7.64 -3.85 -13.97
C MET A 21 6.28 -4.06 -13.35
N ALA A 22 5.97 -3.32 -12.31
CA ALA A 22 4.68 -3.41 -11.68
C ALA A 22 3.62 -2.55 -12.37
N GLY A 23 4.02 -1.77 -13.36
CA GLY A 23 3.09 -0.92 -14.08
C GLY A 23 2.60 0.26 -13.27
N LEU A 24 3.37 0.71 -12.28
CA LEU A 24 2.89 1.68 -11.35
C LEU A 24 3.44 3.08 -11.54
N GLY A 25 4.34 3.26 -12.47
CA GLY A 25 5.16 4.49 -12.51
C GLY A 25 4.40 5.79 -12.46
N LYS A 26 3.25 5.87 -13.11
CA LYS A 26 2.54 7.14 -13.21
C LYS A 26 1.42 7.31 -12.23
N ASP A 27 1.05 6.27 -11.53
CA ASP A 27 -0.15 6.30 -10.71
C ASP A 27 0.13 6.35 -9.21
N ILE A 28 1.37 6.51 -8.83
CA ILE A 28 1.73 6.48 -7.43
C ILE A 28 1.24 7.75 -6.74
N VAL A 29 0.51 7.57 -5.67
CA VAL A 29 -0.03 8.66 -4.88
C VAL A 29 0.87 8.90 -3.68
N ASP A 30 1.31 7.85 -3.01
CA ASP A 30 2.13 7.95 -1.82
C ASP A 30 2.77 6.60 -1.55
N HIS A 31 3.69 6.57 -0.61
CA HIS A 31 4.34 5.31 -0.24
C HIS A 31 4.94 5.42 1.16
N VAL A 32 5.23 4.28 1.75
CA VAL A 32 5.97 4.20 3.00
C VAL A 32 6.98 3.06 2.90
N SER A 33 8.21 3.37 3.28
CA SER A 33 9.27 2.36 3.28
C SER A 33 9.28 1.64 4.60
N GLY A 34 9.20 0.34 4.54
CA GLY A 34 9.33 -0.50 5.71
C GLY A 34 10.60 -1.30 5.65
N ILE A 35 10.78 -2.16 6.62
CA ILE A 35 11.95 -3.03 6.69
C ILE A 35 11.68 -4.20 5.77
N GLY A 36 12.46 -4.30 4.72
CA GLY A 36 12.35 -5.41 3.78
C GLY A 36 11.28 -5.28 2.73
N ALA A 37 10.50 -4.21 2.75
CA ALA A 37 9.45 -4.01 1.76
C ALA A 37 8.98 -2.57 1.78
N THR A 38 8.28 -2.17 0.73
CA THR A 38 7.69 -0.83 0.62
C THR A 38 6.21 -0.99 0.28
N LEU A 39 5.39 -0.23 0.95
CA LEU A 39 3.98 -0.17 0.63
C LEU A 39 3.74 1.08 -0.21
N VAL A 40 3.20 0.88 -1.39
CA VAL A 40 2.91 1.96 -2.33
C VAL A 40 1.41 2.03 -2.53
N ILE A 41 0.85 3.21 -2.54
CA ILE A 41 -0.55 3.35 -2.90
C ILE A 41 -0.64 4.07 -4.23
N THR A 42 -1.49 3.55 -5.07
CA THR A 42 -1.81 4.16 -6.35
C THR A 42 -3.26 4.60 -6.31
N ARG A 43 -3.76 5.11 -7.39
CA ARG A 43 -5.17 5.51 -7.46
C ARG A 43 -6.10 4.33 -7.27
N ALA A 44 -5.70 3.15 -7.69
CA ALA A 44 -6.59 1.99 -7.72
C ALA A 44 -6.18 0.85 -6.80
N HIS A 45 -4.94 0.81 -6.36
CA HIS A 45 -4.40 -0.36 -5.67
C HIS A 45 -3.51 0.02 -4.50
N ALA A 46 -3.48 -0.86 -3.52
CA ALA A 46 -2.41 -0.89 -2.52
C ALA A 46 -1.43 -1.95 -3.00
N VAL A 47 -0.15 -1.63 -3.00
CA VAL A 47 0.88 -2.50 -3.58
C VAL A 47 2.01 -2.67 -2.58
N VAL A 48 2.42 -3.90 -2.35
CA VAL A 48 3.59 -4.18 -1.52
C VAL A 48 4.70 -4.68 -2.42
N ILE A 49 5.84 -4.02 -2.35
CA ILE A 49 7.01 -4.36 -3.15
C ILE A 49 8.09 -4.79 -2.18
N ARG A 50 8.49 -6.06 -2.26
CA ARG A 50 9.52 -6.57 -1.37
C ARG A 50 10.89 -6.19 -1.91
N ASP A 51 11.84 -6.03 -1.02
CA ASP A 51 13.20 -5.75 -1.43
C ASP A 51 13.67 -6.90 -2.33
N GLY A 52 14.35 -6.57 -3.39
CA GLY A 52 14.79 -7.57 -4.35
C GLY A 52 13.72 -8.02 -5.32
N ALA A 53 12.61 -7.31 -5.39
CA ALA A 53 11.50 -7.70 -6.27
C ALA A 53 11.91 -7.76 -7.73
N HIS A 54 12.93 -7.00 -8.14
CA HIS A 54 13.37 -7.03 -9.52
C HIS A 54 13.99 -8.37 -9.90
N PHE A 55 14.41 -9.18 -8.91
CA PHE A 55 14.89 -10.52 -9.19
C PHE A 55 13.78 -11.56 -9.10
N ARG A 56 12.66 -11.22 -8.50
CA ARG A 56 11.55 -12.13 -8.31
C ARG A 56 10.23 -11.40 -8.48
N PRO A 57 9.95 -10.86 -9.66
CA PRO A 57 8.79 -10.00 -9.82
C PRO A 57 7.47 -10.66 -9.46
N ARG A 58 7.33 -11.96 -9.72
CA ARG A 58 6.07 -12.62 -9.39
C ARG A 58 5.82 -12.75 -7.90
N ASN A 59 6.91 -12.93 -7.14
CA ASN A 59 6.78 -13.11 -5.70
C ASN A 59 7.13 -11.85 -4.94
N GLY A 60 7.69 -10.87 -5.62
CA GLY A 60 8.18 -9.67 -4.97
C GLY A 60 7.20 -8.51 -4.99
N VAL A 61 6.16 -8.58 -5.81
CA VAL A 61 5.19 -7.50 -5.93
C VAL A 61 3.80 -8.08 -5.80
N ARG A 62 3.01 -7.53 -4.89
CA ARG A 62 1.62 -7.94 -4.73
C ARG A 62 0.76 -6.70 -4.67
N ALA A 63 -0.35 -6.74 -5.37
CA ALA A 63 -1.24 -5.59 -5.46
C ALA A 63 -2.68 -6.01 -5.19
N TRP A 64 -3.42 -5.16 -4.53
CA TRP A 64 -4.83 -5.40 -4.23
C TRP A 64 -5.62 -4.16 -4.59
N PRO A 65 -6.70 -4.29 -5.35
CA PRO A 65 -7.63 -3.18 -5.52
C PRO A 65 -8.19 -2.79 -4.16
N TYR A 66 -8.52 -1.52 -3.98
CA TYR A 66 -9.00 -1.09 -2.67
C TYR A 66 -10.26 -1.82 -2.23
N GLY A 67 -11.07 -2.26 -3.17
CA GLY A 67 -12.26 -3.04 -2.82
C GLY A 67 -11.95 -4.38 -2.18
N GLU A 68 -10.71 -4.89 -2.37
CA GLU A 68 -10.29 -6.14 -1.76
C GLU A 68 -9.52 -5.94 -0.46
N VAL A 69 -9.25 -4.72 -0.08
CA VAL A 69 -8.59 -4.45 1.19
C VAL A 69 -9.65 -4.38 2.26
N ARG A 70 -9.53 -5.21 3.27
CA ARG A 70 -10.51 -5.26 4.35
C ARG A 70 -10.25 -4.16 5.36
N ASP A 71 -9.00 -3.96 5.69
CA ASP A 71 -8.68 -3.08 6.79
C ASP A 71 -7.19 -2.81 6.78
N VAL A 72 -6.78 -1.73 7.42
CA VAL A 72 -5.38 -1.46 7.70
C VAL A 72 -5.26 -1.10 9.17
N GLN A 73 -4.32 -1.71 9.85
CA GLN A 73 -4.14 -1.53 11.28
C GLN A 73 -2.72 -1.06 11.55
N LEU A 74 -2.59 -0.19 12.54
CA LEU A 74 -1.29 0.35 12.92
C LEU A 74 -1.02 0.02 14.37
N SER A 75 0.18 -0.43 14.65
CA SER A 75 0.67 -0.56 16.01
C SER A 75 1.86 0.37 16.17
N ALA A 76 1.72 1.33 17.04
CA ALA A 76 2.72 2.38 17.20
C ALA A 76 4.10 1.81 17.54
N PRO A 77 5.17 2.51 17.16
CA PRO A 77 6.51 2.01 17.39
C PRO A 77 6.79 1.71 18.86
N LYS A 78 7.35 0.53 19.09
CA LYS A 78 7.88 0.15 20.38
C LYS A 78 9.32 -0.22 20.09
N HIS A 79 10.23 0.28 20.91
CA HIS A 79 11.65 0.03 20.69
C HIS A 79 12.08 0.44 19.27
N GLY A 80 11.50 1.52 18.77
CA GLY A 80 11.89 2.07 17.47
C GLY A 80 11.21 1.48 16.26
N ILE A 81 10.39 0.44 16.42
CA ILE A 81 9.75 -0.24 15.31
C ILE A 81 8.25 -0.31 15.52
N GLY A 82 7.50 0.18 14.55
CA GLY A 82 6.05 0.03 14.53
C GLY A 82 5.65 -1.00 13.49
N ARG A 83 4.38 -1.24 13.37
CA ARG A 83 3.88 -2.26 12.45
C ARG A 83 2.62 -1.76 11.76
N LEU A 84 2.56 -1.96 10.48
CA LEU A 84 1.36 -1.70 9.69
C LEU A 84 0.90 -3.05 9.15
N VAL A 85 -0.36 -3.38 9.36
CA VAL A 85 -0.91 -4.63 8.85
C VAL A 85 -2.00 -4.29 7.85
N LEU A 86 -1.86 -4.81 6.64
CA LEU A 86 -2.83 -4.64 5.58
C LEU A 86 -3.60 -5.96 5.48
N ARG A 87 -4.87 -5.93 5.83
CA ARG A 87 -5.70 -7.13 5.76
C ARG A 87 -6.37 -7.17 4.40
N THR A 88 -6.18 -8.28 3.69
CA THR A 88 -6.57 -8.35 2.31
C THR A 88 -7.61 -9.42 2.01
N GLY A 89 -8.12 -10.09 3.00
CA GLY A 89 -9.13 -11.11 2.80
C GLY A 89 -9.91 -11.35 4.06
N GLN A 90 -10.84 -12.29 4.00
CA GLN A 90 -11.73 -12.52 5.13
C GLN A 90 -11.08 -13.34 6.23
N TYR A 91 -9.96 -13.98 5.98
CA TYR A 91 -9.31 -14.80 6.98
C TYR A 91 -8.14 -14.07 7.61
N PRO A 92 -7.85 -14.32 8.88
CA PRO A 92 -6.77 -13.59 9.56
C PRO A 92 -5.40 -13.74 8.90
N TRP A 93 -5.14 -14.88 8.27
CA TRP A 93 -3.85 -15.09 7.64
C TRP A 93 -3.73 -14.37 6.29
N GLN A 94 -4.82 -13.80 5.79
CA GLN A 94 -4.77 -13.03 4.57
C GLN A 94 -4.42 -11.59 4.93
N ALA A 95 -3.19 -11.40 5.32
CA ALA A 95 -2.70 -10.10 5.75
C ALA A 95 -1.23 -9.99 5.45
N VAL A 96 -0.78 -8.76 5.26
CA VAL A 96 0.62 -8.46 5.03
C VAL A 96 1.07 -7.51 6.11
N SER A 97 2.17 -7.81 6.77
CA SER A 97 2.73 -6.94 7.80
C SER A 97 3.92 -6.18 7.25
N LEU A 98 3.99 -4.91 7.56
CA LEU A 98 5.11 -4.08 7.21
C LEU A 98 5.66 -3.50 8.51
N PHE A 99 6.93 -3.73 8.80
CA PHE A 99 7.56 -3.15 9.98
C PHE A 99 8.19 -1.83 9.57
N VAL A 100 7.94 -0.80 10.35
CA VAL A 100 8.28 0.56 9.98
C VAL A 100 9.04 1.20 11.12
N ASP A 101 10.17 1.81 10.82
CA ASP A 101 10.92 2.47 11.86
C ASP A 101 10.29 3.83 12.20
N THR A 102 10.79 4.44 13.25
CA THR A 102 10.24 5.69 13.75
C THR A 102 10.30 6.79 12.70
N GLN A 103 11.33 6.81 11.89
CA GLN A 103 11.49 7.87 10.90
C GLN A 103 10.44 7.79 9.81
N GLN A 104 9.92 6.60 9.53
CA GLN A 104 8.90 6.42 8.53
C GLN A 104 7.49 6.36 9.11
N TRP A 105 7.36 6.51 10.42
CA TRP A 105 6.06 6.31 11.06
C TRP A 105 5.01 7.33 10.62
N ALA A 106 5.39 8.58 10.45
CA ALA A 106 4.44 9.58 9.96
C ALA A 106 3.94 9.20 8.57
N ALA A 107 4.81 8.67 7.72
CA ALA A 107 4.40 8.20 6.41
C ALA A 107 3.46 7.00 6.53
N ALA A 108 3.70 6.10 7.48
CA ALA A 108 2.82 4.96 7.71
C ALA A 108 1.42 5.43 8.12
N GLU A 109 1.34 6.40 9.00
CA GLU A 109 0.05 6.94 9.42
C GLU A 109 -0.67 7.60 8.25
N ARG A 110 0.06 8.36 7.44
CA ARG A 110 -0.51 9.04 6.29
C ARG A 110 -1.03 8.04 5.26
N VAL A 111 -0.22 7.05 4.94
CA VAL A 111 -0.60 6.02 3.96
C VAL A 111 -1.79 5.21 4.47
N ALA A 112 -1.76 4.82 5.73
CA ALA A 112 -2.88 4.08 6.31
C ALA A 112 -4.18 4.88 6.25
N GLY A 113 -4.10 6.17 6.54
CA GLY A 113 -5.27 7.04 6.45
C GLY A 113 -5.82 7.09 5.03
N GLN A 114 -4.94 7.18 4.04
CA GLN A 114 -5.37 7.21 2.66
C GLN A 114 -5.97 5.88 2.22
N ILE A 115 -5.41 4.77 2.68
CA ILE A 115 -5.97 3.46 2.38
C ILE A 115 -7.38 3.36 2.94
N ARG A 116 -7.58 3.81 4.17
CA ARG A 116 -8.92 3.76 4.79
C ARG A 116 -9.94 4.57 3.99
N VAL A 117 -9.55 5.75 3.56
CA VAL A 117 -10.45 6.60 2.76
C VAL A 117 -10.77 5.91 1.44
N ARG A 118 -9.76 5.37 0.79
CA ARG A 118 -9.95 4.75 -0.52
C ARG A 118 -10.75 3.46 -0.43
N THR A 119 -10.53 2.66 0.61
CA THR A 119 -11.32 1.45 0.80
C THR A 119 -12.77 1.78 1.13
N SER A 120 -13.01 2.79 1.95
CA SER A 120 -14.37 3.22 2.24
C SER A 120 -15.07 3.70 0.99
N ARG A 121 -14.35 4.44 0.16
CA ARG A 121 -14.91 4.94 -1.10
C ARG A 121 -15.23 3.79 -2.04
N ALA A 122 -14.35 2.82 -2.14
CA ALA A 122 -14.57 1.67 -3.00
C ALA A 122 -15.79 0.88 -2.55
N ARG A 123 -15.96 0.71 -1.25
CA ARG A 123 -17.12 0.02 -0.72
C ARG A 123 -18.39 0.80 -0.94
N ARG A 124 -18.33 2.11 -0.79
CA ARG A 124 -19.50 2.94 -1.03
C ARG A 124 -19.95 2.89 -2.48
N ILE A 125 -19.02 2.91 -3.39
CA ILE A 125 -19.36 2.83 -4.80
C ILE A 125 -20.04 1.50 -5.08
N ARG A 126 -19.50 0.40 -4.55
CA ARG A 126 -20.09 -0.91 -4.75
C ARG A 126 -21.46 -0.99 -4.09
N THR A 127 -21.58 -0.49 -2.88
CA THR A 127 -22.84 -0.49 -2.19
C THR A 127 -23.83 0.45 -2.87
N GLY A 128 -23.35 1.57 -3.36
CA GLY A 128 -24.20 2.50 -4.08
C GLY A 128 -24.78 1.90 -5.33
N ASP A 129 -23.99 1.15 -6.08
CA ASP A 129 -24.49 0.47 -7.24
C ASP A 129 -25.53 -0.56 -6.83
N ALA A 130 -25.24 -1.33 -5.82
CA ALA A 130 -26.21 -2.28 -5.32
C ALA A 130 -27.41 -1.57 -4.76
N GLY A 131 -27.20 -0.47 -4.10
CA GLY A 131 -28.29 0.31 -3.55
C GLY A 131 -29.15 0.92 -4.63
N SER A 132 -28.54 1.31 -5.72
CA SER A 132 -29.32 1.84 -6.83
C SER A 132 -30.20 0.76 -7.41
N ALA A 133 -29.70 -0.43 -7.46
CA ALA A 133 -30.51 -1.52 -7.94
C ALA A 133 -31.56 -1.88 -6.92
N ALA A 134 -31.21 -1.87 -5.67
CA ALA A 134 -32.11 -2.29 -4.64
C ALA A 134 -33.38 -1.47 -4.59
N PRO A 135 -33.33 -0.15 -4.63
CA PRO A 135 -34.58 0.57 -4.61
C PRO A 135 -35.47 0.20 -5.74
N GLY A 136 -34.90 -0.09 -6.84
CA GLY A 136 -35.71 -0.49 -7.93
C GLY A 136 -36.45 -1.74 -7.64
N ARG A 137 -35.87 -2.59 -6.85
CA ARG A 137 -36.57 -3.80 -6.67
C ARG A 137 -37.25 -3.82 -5.39
N ASP A 138 -37.09 -2.82 -4.60
CA ASP A 138 -37.70 -2.86 -3.46
C ASP A 138 -39.00 -2.66 -3.51
N ARG A 139 -39.54 -2.79 -4.25
CA ARG A 139 -40.82 -2.57 -4.24
C ARG A 139 -41.52 -3.59 -4.53
#